data_0d92b1ac5b99b69698df938b29827b66
#
_entry.id   0d92b1ac5b99b69698df938b29827b66
#
_cell.length_a   1.000
_cell.length_b   1.000
_cell.length_c   1.000
_cell.angle_alpha   90.00
_cell.angle_beta   90.00
_cell.angle_gamma   90.00
#
_symmetry.space_group_name_H-M   'P 1'
#
loop_
_entity.id
_entity.type
_entity.pdbx_description
1 polymer ?
#
loop_
_entity_poly.entity_id
_entity_poly.type
_entity_poly.pdbx_seq_one_letter_code
_entity_poly.pdbx_strand_id
1 'polypeptide(L)'
;MMWKIRETISPAEKSHGKALKHDIAVPVSRVAEFMERGDALARKVAPGVDIIAFGHVGDGNIHFNVTPPPGRDQDAFVDGEGAKVTRAIHDLVCELNGSISAEHGIGLLKRDELAWRKSAVEMAMMRAVKKAFDPDNRMNPGRVV
;
A
#
# COMPACT_ATOMS: atom_id res chain seq x y z
N MET A 1 23.67 17.75 -2.84
CA MET A 1 24.08 16.33 -2.95
C MET A 1 23.02 15.40 -2.36
N MET A 2 22.54 15.58 -1.14
CA MET A 2 21.52 14.70 -0.50
C MET A 2 20.18 14.65 -1.23
N TRP A 3 19.67 15.77 -1.73
CA TRP A 3 18.45 15.81 -2.55
C TRP A 3 18.54 14.93 -3.82
N LYS A 4 19.71 14.93 -4.47
CA LYS A 4 19.92 14.09 -5.65
C LYS A 4 19.81 12.60 -5.33
N ILE A 5 20.30 12.17 -4.17
CA ILE A 5 20.14 10.79 -3.69
C ILE A 5 18.67 10.47 -3.50
N ARG A 6 17.91 11.34 -2.82
CA ARG A 6 16.47 11.18 -2.62
C ARG A 6 15.70 11.08 -3.94
N GLU A 7 16.01 11.94 -4.91
CA GLU A 7 15.35 11.95 -6.22
C GLU A 7 15.63 10.70 -7.06
N THR A 8 16.71 9.99 -6.80
CA THR A 8 17.08 8.77 -7.52
C THR A 8 16.47 7.50 -6.93
N ILE A 9 15.82 7.53 -5.76
CA ILE A 9 15.27 6.34 -5.09
C ILE A 9 14.21 5.68 -5.98
N SER A 10 13.21 6.43 -6.42
CA SER A 10 12.10 5.89 -7.23
C SER A 10 12.55 5.41 -8.63
N PRO A 11 13.43 6.12 -9.37
CA PRO A 11 14.02 5.56 -10.58
C PRO A 11 14.86 4.30 -10.36
N ALA A 12 15.64 4.25 -9.28
CA ALA A 12 16.46 3.09 -8.94
C ALA A 12 15.59 1.87 -8.61
N GLU A 13 14.49 2.07 -7.86
CA GLU A 13 13.55 0.99 -7.54
C GLU A 13 12.97 0.34 -8.82
N LYS A 14 12.64 1.14 -9.83
CA LYS A 14 12.12 0.62 -11.10
C LYS A 14 13.10 -0.33 -11.83
N SER A 15 14.40 -0.19 -11.61
CA SER A 15 15.40 -1.07 -12.20
C SER A 15 15.40 -2.49 -11.64
N HIS A 16 14.79 -2.70 -10.45
CA HIS A 16 14.63 -4.03 -9.83
C HIS A 16 13.49 -4.85 -10.43
N GLY A 17 12.71 -4.27 -11.38
CA GLY A 17 11.61 -4.96 -12.05
C GLY A 17 10.28 -4.86 -11.31
N LYS A 18 9.43 -5.89 -11.49
CA LYS A 18 8.11 -5.92 -10.86
C LYS A 18 8.20 -6.21 -9.37
N ALA A 19 7.42 -5.48 -8.58
CA ALA A 19 7.29 -5.64 -7.15
C ALA A 19 5.82 -5.51 -6.74
N LEU A 20 5.47 -6.09 -5.60
CA LEU A 20 4.21 -5.78 -4.92
C LEU A 20 4.37 -4.43 -4.23
N LYS A 21 3.63 -3.45 -4.69
CA LYS A 21 3.76 -2.06 -4.24
C LYS A 21 2.67 -1.71 -3.23
N HIS A 22 3.10 -1.42 -2.02
CA HIS A 22 2.20 -0.96 -0.96
C HIS A 22 2.53 0.49 -0.64
N ASP A 23 1.57 1.37 -0.88
CA ASP A 23 1.61 2.78 -0.53
C ASP A 23 0.74 2.97 0.71
N ILE A 24 1.35 2.88 1.88
CA ILE A 24 0.64 2.85 3.17
C ILE A 24 1.02 4.04 4.04
N ALA A 25 0.21 4.32 5.03
CA ALA A 25 0.58 5.21 6.11
C ALA A 25 0.25 4.56 7.45
N VAL A 26 1.11 4.82 8.45
CA VAL A 26 0.87 4.49 9.86
C VAL A 26 1.15 5.73 10.71
N PRO A 27 0.63 5.83 11.95
CA PRO A 27 1.04 6.90 12.84
C PRO A 27 2.57 6.97 12.93
N VAL A 28 3.15 8.18 12.89
CA VAL A 28 4.60 8.38 12.85
C VAL A 28 5.33 7.61 13.94
N SER A 29 4.77 7.56 15.15
CA SER A 29 5.29 6.79 16.28
C SER A 29 5.33 5.27 16.06
N ARG A 30 4.61 4.77 15.07
CA ARG A 30 4.51 3.33 14.73
C ARG A 30 5.33 2.95 13.50
N VAL A 31 6.00 3.90 12.86
CA VAL A 31 6.79 3.64 11.63
C VAL A 31 7.86 2.58 11.87
N ALA A 32 8.65 2.71 12.94
CA ALA A 32 9.70 1.74 13.26
C ALA A 32 9.14 0.33 13.49
N GLU A 33 8.05 0.24 14.25
CA GLU A 33 7.36 -1.03 14.51
C GLU A 33 6.80 -1.64 13.22
N PHE A 34 6.19 -0.83 12.36
CA PHE A 34 5.71 -1.32 11.06
C PHE A 34 6.87 -1.86 10.21
N MET A 35 7.99 -1.15 10.14
CA MET A 35 9.15 -1.60 9.35
C MET A 35 9.68 -2.95 9.82
N GLU A 36 9.85 -3.12 11.12
CA GLU A 36 10.34 -4.38 11.70
C GLU A 36 9.36 -5.54 11.49
N ARG A 37 8.09 -5.34 11.87
CA ARG A 37 7.05 -6.36 11.75
C ARG A 37 6.68 -6.66 10.31
N GLY A 38 6.64 -5.65 9.45
CA GLY A 38 6.34 -5.77 8.03
C GLY A 38 7.40 -6.59 7.28
N ASP A 39 8.68 -6.34 7.54
CA ASP A 39 9.78 -7.14 6.98
C ASP A 39 9.67 -8.61 7.41
N ALA A 40 9.54 -8.86 8.70
CA ALA A 40 9.40 -10.22 9.23
C ALA A 40 8.16 -10.93 8.66
N LEU A 41 7.04 -10.23 8.54
CA LEU A 41 5.78 -10.77 8.02
C LEU A 41 5.89 -11.09 6.53
N ALA A 42 6.44 -10.19 5.72
CA ALA A 42 6.61 -10.41 4.28
C ALA A 42 7.50 -11.64 4.01
N ARG A 43 8.63 -11.76 4.72
CA ARG A 43 9.54 -12.92 4.62
C ARG A 43 8.92 -14.21 5.12
N LYS A 44 8.01 -14.16 6.10
CA LYS A 44 7.26 -15.32 6.59
C LYS A 44 6.25 -15.81 5.55
N VAL A 45 5.53 -14.88 4.90
CA VAL A 45 4.50 -15.21 3.89
C VAL A 45 5.13 -15.65 2.58
N ALA A 46 6.22 -14.99 2.17
CA ALA A 46 6.95 -15.27 0.94
C ALA A 46 8.45 -15.35 1.22
N PRO A 47 9.00 -16.53 1.53
CA PRO A 47 10.41 -16.68 1.84
C PRO A 47 11.33 -16.27 0.69
N GLY A 48 12.42 -15.58 1.03
CA GLY A 48 13.44 -15.13 0.08
C GLY A 48 13.15 -13.80 -0.63
N VAL A 49 12.03 -13.14 -0.32
CA VAL A 49 11.75 -11.80 -0.84
C VAL A 49 12.71 -10.75 -0.29
N ASP A 50 12.94 -9.69 -1.09
CA ASP A 50 13.60 -8.48 -0.65
C ASP A 50 12.59 -7.34 -0.48
N ILE A 51 12.89 -6.44 0.45
CA ILE A 51 12.04 -5.29 0.75
C ILE A 51 12.78 -4.01 0.39
N ILE A 52 12.13 -3.17 -0.43
CA ILE A 52 12.59 -1.81 -0.72
C ILE A 52 11.56 -0.86 -0.12
N ALA A 53 11.95 -0.20 0.97
CA ALA A 53 11.07 0.73 1.66
C ALA A 53 11.64 2.14 1.65
N PHE A 54 10.80 3.10 1.32
CA PHE A 54 11.10 4.54 1.35
C PHE A 54 9.79 5.33 1.51
N GLY A 55 9.88 6.61 1.78
CA GLY A 55 8.66 7.43 1.93
C GLY A 55 8.89 8.72 2.71
N HIS A 56 7.81 9.25 3.23
CA HIS A 56 7.77 10.50 3.99
C HIS A 56 7.54 10.18 5.47
N VAL A 57 8.63 9.94 6.20
CA VAL A 57 8.56 9.52 7.61
C VAL A 57 7.83 10.54 8.48
N GLY A 58 7.90 11.84 8.13
CA GLY A 58 7.28 12.92 8.90
C GLY A 58 5.74 12.86 8.93
N ASP A 59 5.11 12.22 7.96
CA ASP A 59 3.65 12.00 7.90
C ASP A 59 3.26 10.52 7.97
N GLY A 60 4.24 9.64 8.19
CA GLY A 60 4.02 8.21 8.34
C GLY A 60 3.79 7.45 7.04
N ASN A 61 3.97 8.10 5.88
CA ASN A 61 3.88 7.45 4.57
C ASN A 61 5.07 6.54 4.30
N ILE A 62 4.79 5.32 3.87
CA ILE A 62 5.78 4.32 3.51
C ILE A 62 5.37 3.64 2.21
N HIS A 63 6.21 3.74 1.20
CA HIS A 63 6.19 2.85 0.04
C HIS A 63 6.95 1.58 0.43
N PHE A 64 6.21 0.53 0.72
CA PHE A 64 6.74 -0.77 1.16
C PHE A 64 6.62 -1.76 0.02
N ASN A 65 7.69 -1.88 -0.77
CA ASN A 65 7.73 -2.69 -1.98
C ASN A 65 8.38 -4.04 -1.68
N VAL A 66 7.67 -5.13 -2.01
CA VAL A 66 8.14 -6.50 -1.83
C VAL A 66 8.51 -7.06 -3.19
N THR A 67 9.80 -7.32 -3.40
CA THR A 67 10.33 -7.88 -4.65
C THR A 67 10.46 -9.40 -4.55
N PRO A 68 10.25 -10.14 -5.65
CA PRO A 68 10.42 -11.58 -5.67
C PRO A 68 11.86 -12.00 -5.39
N PRO A 69 12.09 -13.22 -4.92
CA PRO A 69 13.43 -13.78 -4.77
C PRO A 69 14.22 -13.73 -6.09
N PRO A 70 15.56 -13.55 -6.02
CA PRO A 70 16.39 -13.55 -7.21
C PRO A 70 16.18 -14.80 -8.07
N GLY A 71 16.04 -14.62 -9.38
CA GLY A 71 15.86 -15.72 -10.35
C GLY A 71 14.45 -16.28 -10.44
N ARG A 72 13.51 -15.80 -9.61
CA ARG A 72 12.11 -16.16 -9.71
C ARG A 72 11.38 -15.33 -10.76
N ASP A 73 10.48 -15.96 -11.52
CA ASP A 73 9.61 -15.25 -12.44
C ASP A 73 8.73 -14.26 -11.70
N GLN A 74 8.80 -12.99 -12.09
CA GLN A 74 8.15 -11.87 -11.39
C GLN A 74 6.63 -11.88 -11.56
N ASP A 75 6.13 -12.28 -12.73
CA ASP A 75 4.70 -12.36 -13.00
C ASP A 75 4.07 -13.51 -12.21
N ALA A 76 4.71 -14.68 -12.24
CA ALA A 76 4.26 -15.83 -11.45
C ALA A 76 4.27 -15.55 -9.94
N PHE A 77 5.21 -14.73 -9.44
CA PHE A 77 5.23 -14.31 -8.04
C PHE A 77 4.04 -13.38 -7.71
N VAL A 78 3.81 -12.37 -8.54
CA VAL A 78 2.71 -11.41 -8.34
C VAL A 78 1.36 -12.13 -8.37
N ASP A 79 1.15 -12.99 -9.37
CA ASP A 79 -0.11 -13.72 -9.57
C ASP A 79 -0.34 -14.80 -8.49
N GLY A 80 0.73 -15.44 -8.00
CA GLY A 80 0.65 -16.53 -7.03
C GLY A 80 0.58 -16.08 -5.58
N GLU A 81 1.55 -15.28 -5.15
CA GLU A 81 1.74 -14.91 -3.73
C GLU A 81 1.31 -13.47 -3.42
N GLY A 82 1.19 -12.62 -4.45
CA GLY A 82 0.95 -11.20 -4.29
C GLY A 82 -0.26 -10.86 -3.44
N ALA A 83 -1.39 -11.52 -3.66
CA ALA A 83 -2.60 -11.28 -2.88
C ALA A 83 -2.43 -11.62 -1.39
N LYS A 84 -1.69 -12.70 -1.08
CA LYS A 84 -1.43 -13.12 0.31
C LYS A 84 -0.51 -12.15 1.03
N VAL A 85 0.56 -11.72 0.36
CA VAL A 85 1.51 -10.74 0.90
C VAL A 85 0.81 -9.40 1.12
N THR A 86 0.10 -8.90 0.12
CA THR A 86 -0.64 -7.64 0.20
C THR A 86 -1.65 -7.66 1.34
N ARG A 87 -2.41 -8.75 1.46
CA ARG A 87 -3.38 -8.93 2.54
C ARG A 87 -2.70 -8.85 3.92
N ALA A 88 -1.59 -9.57 4.12
CA ALA A 88 -0.87 -9.60 5.37
C ALA A 88 -0.32 -8.22 5.74
N ILE A 89 0.28 -7.50 4.78
CA ILE A 89 0.77 -6.14 5.00
C ILE A 89 -0.37 -5.18 5.35
N HIS A 90 -1.48 -5.22 4.61
CA HIS A 90 -2.62 -4.35 4.89
C HIS A 90 -3.30 -4.68 6.24
N ASP A 91 -3.32 -5.94 6.66
CA ASP A 91 -3.82 -6.34 7.98
C ASP A 91 -2.96 -5.75 9.09
N LEU A 92 -1.62 -5.80 8.96
CA LEU A 92 -0.69 -5.17 9.89
C LEU A 92 -0.88 -3.64 9.93
N VAL A 93 -1.04 -2.99 8.77
CA VAL A 93 -1.32 -1.55 8.69
C VAL A 93 -2.57 -1.19 9.49
N CYS A 94 -3.66 -1.95 9.32
CA CYS A 94 -4.91 -1.70 10.05
C CYS A 94 -4.76 -1.95 11.56
N GLU A 95 -4.02 -2.99 11.97
CA GLU A 95 -3.69 -3.25 13.38
C GLU A 95 -2.97 -2.06 14.02
N LEU A 96 -2.10 -1.39 13.24
CA LEU A 96 -1.38 -0.20 13.68
C LEU A 96 -2.18 1.12 13.55
N ASN A 97 -3.48 1.04 13.26
CA ASN A 97 -4.36 2.19 13.01
C ASN A 97 -3.91 3.05 11.82
N GLY A 98 -3.39 2.41 10.79
CA GLY A 98 -2.90 3.03 9.57
C GLY A 98 -3.92 3.06 8.43
N SER A 99 -3.44 3.47 7.25
CA SER A 99 -4.19 3.52 5.99
C SER A 99 -3.52 2.65 4.93
N ILE A 100 -4.30 1.87 4.19
CA ILE A 100 -3.84 1.04 3.07
C ILE A 100 -3.56 1.84 1.80
N SER A 101 -3.77 3.15 1.83
CA SER A 101 -3.40 4.05 0.75
C SER A 101 -3.09 5.43 1.33
N ALA A 102 -1.87 5.89 1.14
CA ALA A 102 -1.40 7.19 1.61
C ALA A 102 -1.54 8.26 0.50
N GLU A 103 -0.87 8.06 -0.63
CA GLU A 103 -0.79 9.05 -1.72
C GLU A 103 -1.51 8.59 -3.01
N HIS A 104 -1.49 7.28 -3.33
CA HIS A 104 -2.00 6.76 -4.60
C HIS A 104 -3.53 6.73 -4.71
N GLY A 105 -4.22 6.80 -3.58
CA GLY A 105 -5.67 6.68 -3.53
C GLY A 105 -6.17 5.23 -3.65
N ILE A 106 -7.46 5.06 -3.46
CA ILE A 106 -8.15 3.76 -3.48
C ILE A 106 -8.43 3.30 -4.91
N GLY A 107 -8.93 4.19 -5.75
CA GLY A 107 -9.28 3.88 -7.13
C GLY A 107 -10.31 2.74 -7.26
N LEU A 108 -10.10 1.89 -8.26
CA LEU A 108 -10.88 0.67 -8.48
C LEU A 108 -10.31 -0.52 -7.71
N LEU A 109 -8.99 -0.66 -7.67
CA LEU A 109 -8.30 -1.86 -7.20
C LEU A 109 -8.48 -2.13 -5.71
N LYS A 110 -8.57 -1.07 -4.89
CA LYS A 110 -8.70 -1.18 -3.43
C LYS A 110 -10.13 -0.91 -2.93
N ARG A 111 -11.09 -0.68 -3.83
CA ARG A 111 -12.47 -0.28 -3.45
C ARG A 111 -13.15 -1.32 -2.56
N ASP A 112 -13.13 -2.56 -2.98
CA ASP A 112 -13.80 -3.64 -2.24
C ASP A 112 -13.10 -3.91 -0.90
N GLU A 113 -11.76 -3.77 -0.87
CA GLU A 113 -10.99 -3.87 0.36
C GLU A 113 -11.28 -2.70 1.31
N LEU A 114 -11.40 -1.46 0.79
CA LEU A 114 -11.82 -0.31 1.58
C LEU A 114 -13.17 -0.54 2.23
N ALA A 115 -14.16 -1.01 1.44
CA ALA A 115 -15.52 -1.23 1.92
C ALA A 115 -15.61 -2.22 3.08
N TRP A 116 -14.73 -3.19 3.12
CA TRP A 116 -14.69 -4.18 4.18
C TRP A 116 -13.80 -3.78 5.39
N ARG A 117 -12.82 -2.91 5.18
CA ARG A 117 -11.96 -2.43 6.27
C ARG A 117 -12.53 -1.24 7.02
N LYS A 118 -13.35 -0.44 6.34
CA LYS A 118 -13.95 0.76 6.93
C LYS A 118 -15.27 0.45 7.64
N SER A 119 -15.54 1.20 8.70
CA SER A 119 -16.82 1.11 9.40
C SER A 119 -18.00 1.52 8.50
N ALA A 120 -19.19 1.02 8.82
CA ALA A 120 -20.40 1.41 8.11
C ALA A 120 -20.64 2.93 8.14
N VAL A 121 -20.26 3.59 9.23
CA VAL A 121 -20.37 5.05 9.39
C VAL A 121 -19.44 5.78 8.44
N GLU A 122 -18.15 5.40 8.39
CA GLU A 122 -17.18 6.00 7.45
C GLU A 122 -17.63 5.83 6.01
N MET A 123 -18.09 4.62 5.63
CA MET A 123 -18.59 4.35 4.29
C MET A 123 -19.85 5.16 3.96
N ALA A 124 -20.75 5.35 4.92
CA ALA A 124 -21.93 6.21 4.73
C ALA A 124 -21.54 7.68 4.52
N MET A 125 -20.58 8.18 5.29
CA MET A 125 -20.06 9.54 5.14
C MET A 125 -19.38 9.74 3.78
N MET A 126 -18.55 8.80 3.33
CA MET A 126 -17.90 8.86 2.01
C MET A 126 -18.95 8.92 0.88
N ARG A 127 -19.98 8.08 0.95
CA ARG A 127 -21.09 8.10 -0.02
C ARG A 127 -21.89 9.40 0.02
N ALA A 128 -22.13 9.94 1.20
CA ALA A 128 -22.82 11.23 1.35
C ALA A 128 -22.04 12.38 0.71
N VAL A 129 -20.72 12.44 0.95
CA VAL A 129 -19.82 13.42 0.31
C VAL A 129 -19.83 13.24 -1.21
N LYS A 130 -19.65 12.01 -1.70
CA LYS A 130 -19.71 11.71 -3.14
C LYS A 130 -21.02 12.20 -3.75
N LYS A 131 -22.16 11.90 -3.13
CA LYS A 131 -23.48 12.29 -3.63
C LYS A 131 -23.70 13.80 -3.60
N ALA A 132 -23.14 14.50 -2.62
CA ALA A 132 -23.27 15.95 -2.52
C ALA A 132 -22.55 16.68 -3.67
N PHE A 133 -21.37 16.19 -4.07
CA PHE A 133 -20.58 16.77 -5.15
C PHE A 133 -20.91 16.23 -6.54
N ASP A 134 -21.38 15.00 -6.62
CA ASP A 134 -21.63 14.29 -7.87
C ASP A 134 -22.95 13.47 -7.79
N PRO A 135 -24.11 14.17 -7.73
CA PRO A 135 -25.39 13.50 -7.57
C PRO A 135 -25.75 12.56 -8.72
N ASP A 136 -25.22 12.83 -9.93
CA ASP A 136 -25.46 12.03 -11.13
C ASP A 136 -24.39 10.94 -11.38
N ASN A 137 -23.41 10.81 -10.46
CA ASN A 137 -22.31 9.85 -10.55
C ASN A 137 -21.51 9.93 -11.87
N ARG A 138 -21.19 11.14 -12.31
CA ARG A 138 -20.48 11.43 -13.57
C ARG A 138 -18.96 11.51 -13.37
N MET A 139 -18.49 11.83 -12.17
CA MET A 139 -17.07 11.98 -11.84
C MET A 139 -16.51 10.65 -11.30
N ASN A 140 -15.66 10.00 -12.09
CA ASN A 140 -14.98 8.75 -11.72
C ASN A 140 -15.96 7.68 -11.18
N PRO A 141 -17.00 7.28 -11.92
CA PRO A 141 -18.01 6.34 -11.45
C PRO A 141 -17.38 5.00 -11.03
N GLY A 142 -17.82 4.48 -9.86
CA GLY A 142 -17.36 3.21 -9.31
C GLY A 142 -15.94 3.25 -8.72
N ARG A 143 -15.31 4.41 -8.59
CA ARG A 143 -14.02 4.58 -7.88
C ARG A 143 -14.28 5.03 -6.46
N VAL A 144 -13.55 4.43 -5.51
CA VAL A 144 -13.63 4.65 -4.07
C VAL A 144 -14.96 4.16 -3.48
N VAL A 145 -16.09 4.80 -3.86
CA VAL A 145 -17.45 4.47 -3.39
C VAL A 145 -18.43 4.55 -4.54
#